data_c2b9cf3be01e66fd57fbd63b8cba26e6
#
_entry.id   c2b9cf3be01e66fd57fbd63b8cba26e6
#
_cell.length_a   1.000
_cell.length_b   1.000
_cell.length_c   1.000
_cell.angle_alpha   90.00
_cell.angle_beta   90.00
_cell.angle_gamma   90.00
#
_symmetry.space_group_name_H-M   'P 1'
#
loop_
_entity.id
_entity.type
_entity.pdbx_description
1 polymer ?
#
loop_
_entity_poly.entity_id
_entity_poly.type
_entity_poly.pdbx_seq_one_letter_code
_entity_poly.pdbx_strand_id
1 'polypeptide(L)'
;MRTWTGICAVLVVTAVVFTGCLGGKTPAVTDPANPTLFVDYQRTGGIAGVNDRLVIFDNGAGLVSSRTTSSEIQFNQSDLEQISSIFEAAQFKALEGNYTSLRGGADLIQYSVWYQGKTVITEDTAIPPSLEPVMNEMDRILDAGLNSGRADLLIPGMIS
;
A
#
# COMPACT_ATOMS: atom_id res chain seq x y z
N MET A 1 23.27 33.55 -78.94
CA MET A 1 22.60 32.28 -78.83
C MET A 1 23.24 31.51 -77.68
N ARG A 2 22.80 31.62 -76.50
CA ARG A 2 23.23 30.80 -75.39
C ARG A 2 22.06 30.69 -74.36
N THR A 3 21.47 29.56 -74.34
CA THR A 3 20.38 29.13 -73.47
C THR A 3 20.92 28.84 -72.08
N TRP A 4 20.39 29.51 -71.07
CA TRP A 4 20.78 29.28 -69.67
C TRP A 4 19.65 28.53 -68.99
N THR A 5 19.94 27.27 -68.70
CA THR A 5 19.06 26.38 -68.00
C THR A 5 19.21 26.64 -66.49
N GLY A 6 18.13 27.17 -65.86
CA GLY A 6 18.06 27.33 -64.38
C GLY A 6 17.72 26.03 -63.70
N ILE A 7 18.58 25.59 -62.78
CA ILE A 7 18.34 24.45 -61.88
C ILE A 7 17.64 24.98 -60.64
N CYS A 8 16.35 24.65 -60.49
CA CYS A 8 15.63 24.83 -59.22
C CYS A 8 16.01 23.70 -58.27
N ALA A 9 16.81 24.02 -57.26
CA ALA A 9 17.05 23.12 -56.13
C ALA A 9 15.85 23.20 -55.18
N VAL A 10 15.07 22.14 -55.11
CA VAL A 10 14.00 21.95 -54.13
C VAL A 10 14.61 21.40 -52.83
N LEU A 11 14.64 22.24 -51.83
CA LEU A 11 15.10 21.87 -50.47
C LEU A 11 13.91 21.24 -49.72
N VAL A 12 13.91 19.92 -49.66
CA VAL A 12 12.95 19.16 -48.84
C VAL A 12 13.41 19.15 -47.40
N VAL A 13 12.79 19.99 -46.57
CA VAL A 13 13.00 19.98 -45.11
C VAL A 13 12.10 18.88 -44.53
N THR A 14 12.69 17.74 -44.22
CA THR A 14 12.02 16.67 -43.45
C THR A 14 11.97 17.06 -41.97
N ALA A 15 10.81 17.55 -41.52
CA ALA A 15 10.53 17.72 -40.10
C ALA A 15 10.33 16.36 -39.45
N VAL A 16 11.31 15.90 -38.67
CA VAL A 16 11.18 14.74 -37.80
C VAL A 16 10.38 15.15 -36.58
N VAL A 17 9.10 14.79 -36.57
CA VAL A 17 8.25 14.96 -35.37
C VAL A 17 8.60 13.80 -34.40
N PHE A 18 9.40 14.14 -33.39
CA PHE A 18 9.56 13.27 -32.22
C PHE A 18 8.25 13.26 -31.43
N THR A 19 7.41 12.27 -31.71
CA THR A 19 6.28 11.92 -30.82
C THR A 19 6.88 11.25 -29.58
N GLY A 20 7.20 12.04 -28.55
CA GLY A 20 7.53 11.54 -27.24
C GLY A 20 6.30 10.87 -26.67
N CYS A 21 6.31 9.54 -26.58
CA CYS A 21 5.38 8.79 -25.73
C CYS A 21 5.69 9.19 -24.27
N LEU A 22 4.95 10.16 -23.76
CA LEU A 22 4.77 10.31 -22.32
C LEU A 22 4.06 9.04 -21.87
N GLY A 23 4.84 8.11 -21.30
CA GLY A 23 4.31 6.96 -20.60
C GLY A 23 3.54 7.40 -19.37
N GLY A 24 2.31 7.86 -19.56
CA GLY A 24 1.37 8.05 -18.48
C GLY A 24 1.13 6.67 -17.87
N LYS A 25 1.48 6.48 -16.60
CA LYS A 25 0.95 5.37 -15.80
C LYS A 25 -0.57 5.45 -15.94
N THR A 26 -1.16 4.55 -16.69
CA THR A 26 -2.61 4.38 -16.72
C THR A 26 -3.00 4.04 -15.28
N PRO A 27 -3.85 4.83 -14.61
CA PRO A 27 -4.35 4.42 -13.30
C PRO A 27 -5.01 3.05 -13.48
N ALA A 28 -4.64 2.10 -12.62
CA ALA A 28 -5.29 0.80 -12.60
C ALA A 28 -6.80 1.05 -12.44
N VAL A 29 -7.59 0.61 -13.42
CA VAL A 29 -9.05 0.68 -13.34
C VAL A 29 -9.44 -0.32 -12.27
N THR A 30 -9.72 0.17 -11.07
CA THR A 30 -10.27 -0.63 -9.99
C THR A 30 -11.68 -1.02 -10.37
N ASP A 31 -11.95 -2.32 -10.47
CA ASP A 31 -13.32 -2.83 -10.65
C ASP A 31 -14.04 -2.79 -9.30
N PRO A 32 -15.02 -1.89 -9.09
CA PRO A 32 -15.71 -1.79 -7.81
C PRO A 32 -16.49 -3.05 -7.43
N ALA A 33 -16.80 -3.91 -8.41
CA ALA A 33 -17.50 -5.16 -8.19
C ALA A 33 -16.57 -6.31 -7.74
N ASN A 34 -15.25 -6.15 -7.92
CA ASN A 34 -14.26 -7.16 -7.52
C ASN A 34 -12.96 -6.49 -7.05
N PRO A 35 -12.97 -5.91 -5.84
CA PRO A 35 -11.81 -5.21 -5.31
C PRO A 35 -10.64 -6.17 -5.10
N THR A 36 -9.43 -5.69 -5.40
CA THR A 36 -8.21 -6.46 -5.18
C THR A 36 -7.54 -6.07 -3.87
N LEU A 37 -6.84 -7.04 -3.26
CA LEU A 37 -6.10 -6.80 -2.03
C LEU A 37 -5.00 -5.77 -2.28
N PHE A 38 -4.98 -4.72 -1.47
CA PHE A 38 -3.98 -3.65 -1.54
C PHE A 38 -2.93 -3.80 -0.44
N VAL A 39 -3.36 -3.96 0.84
CA VAL A 39 -2.51 -4.23 2.00
C VAL A 39 -3.17 -5.29 2.87
N ASP A 40 -2.38 -6.22 3.41
CA ASP A 40 -2.77 -7.11 4.51
C ASP A 40 -1.70 -7.03 5.61
N TYR A 41 -2.10 -6.52 6.75
CA TYR A 41 -1.24 -6.35 7.91
C TYR A 41 -1.80 -7.11 9.09
N GLN A 42 -0.95 -7.93 9.75
CA GLN A 42 -1.35 -8.76 10.86
C GLN A 42 -0.33 -8.68 12.01
N ARG A 43 -0.84 -8.60 13.24
CA ARG A 43 -0.09 -8.74 14.49
C ARG A 43 -0.57 -9.98 15.23
N THR A 44 0.36 -10.86 15.60
CA THR A 44 0.01 -12.10 16.35
C THR A 44 1.03 -12.40 17.42
N GLY A 45 0.61 -13.00 18.52
CA GLY A 45 1.50 -13.48 19.59
C GLY A 45 1.46 -12.63 20.85
N GLY A 46 2.59 -12.59 21.55
CA GLY A 46 2.72 -11.97 22.86
C GLY A 46 1.94 -12.73 23.97
N ILE A 47 2.23 -12.45 25.24
CA ILE A 47 1.56 -13.07 26.40
C ILE A 47 0.05 -12.79 26.38
N ALA A 48 -0.36 -11.61 25.90
CA ALA A 48 -1.78 -11.24 25.79
C ALA A 48 -2.51 -11.97 24.67
N GLY A 49 -1.82 -12.74 23.83
CA GLY A 49 -2.38 -13.46 22.70
C GLY A 49 -2.99 -12.52 21.67
N VAL A 50 -2.24 -11.49 21.28
CA VAL A 50 -2.63 -10.54 20.22
C VAL A 50 -3.00 -11.31 18.94
N ASN A 51 -4.06 -10.91 18.26
CA ASN A 51 -4.47 -11.42 16.97
C ASN A 51 -5.30 -10.35 16.26
N ASP A 52 -4.61 -9.35 15.74
CA ASP A 52 -5.19 -8.19 15.11
C ASP A 52 -4.83 -8.18 13.63
N ARG A 53 -5.75 -7.73 12.78
CA ARG A 53 -5.56 -7.68 11.34
C ARG A 53 -6.20 -6.44 10.74
N LEU A 54 -5.49 -5.83 9.80
CA LEU A 54 -5.96 -4.77 8.93
C LEU A 54 -5.85 -5.26 7.48
N VAL A 55 -6.97 -5.23 6.77
CA VAL A 55 -7.02 -5.52 5.33
C VAL A 55 -7.50 -4.26 4.62
N ILE A 56 -6.80 -3.83 3.59
CA ILE A 56 -7.17 -2.69 2.74
C ILE A 56 -7.29 -3.19 1.30
N PHE A 57 -8.34 -2.77 0.62
CA PHE A 57 -8.58 -3.06 -0.79
C PHE A 57 -8.29 -1.82 -1.66
N ASP A 58 -8.05 -2.03 -2.94
CA ASP A 58 -7.73 -0.99 -3.91
C ASP A 58 -8.89 -0.03 -4.21
N ASN A 59 -10.14 -0.40 -3.87
CA ASN A 59 -11.31 0.47 -3.92
C ASN A 59 -11.47 1.34 -2.65
N GLY A 60 -10.53 1.29 -1.71
CA GLY A 60 -10.54 2.03 -0.46
C GLY A 60 -11.32 1.37 0.68
N ALA A 61 -11.99 0.25 0.45
CA ALA A 61 -12.59 -0.49 1.56
C ALA A 61 -11.50 -1.06 2.48
N GLY A 62 -11.70 -0.94 3.78
CA GLY A 62 -10.81 -1.50 4.78
C GLY A 62 -11.57 -2.25 5.86
N LEU A 63 -10.97 -3.33 6.36
CA LEU A 63 -11.48 -4.13 7.46
C LEU A 63 -10.42 -4.22 8.55
N VAL A 64 -10.80 -3.82 9.74
CA VAL A 64 -10.00 -3.99 10.96
C VAL A 64 -10.65 -5.05 11.81
N SER A 65 -9.89 -5.98 12.34
CA SER A 65 -10.39 -7.03 13.21
C SER A 65 -9.39 -7.39 14.31
N SER A 66 -9.93 -7.78 15.45
CA SER A 66 -9.21 -8.39 16.56
C SER A 66 -9.96 -9.64 17.04
N ARG A 67 -9.53 -10.22 18.14
CA ARG A 67 -10.24 -11.39 18.75
C ARG A 67 -11.67 -11.08 19.18
N THR A 68 -12.00 -9.82 19.45
CA THR A 68 -13.26 -9.41 20.09
C THR A 68 -14.00 -8.32 19.35
N THR A 69 -13.39 -7.68 18.40
CA THR A 69 -13.93 -6.48 17.72
C THR A 69 -13.60 -6.53 16.24
N SER A 70 -14.51 -6.04 15.41
CA SER A 70 -14.25 -5.75 14.01
C SER A 70 -14.91 -4.43 13.64
N SER A 71 -14.30 -3.68 12.73
CA SER A 71 -14.86 -2.46 12.16
C SER A 71 -14.49 -2.31 10.70
N GLU A 72 -15.35 -1.65 9.95
CA GLU A 72 -15.08 -1.25 8.59
C GLU A 72 -14.58 0.19 8.56
N ILE A 73 -13.62 0.47 7.71
CA ILE A 73 -13.08 1.81 7.48
C ILE A 73 -13.07 2.09 5.99
N GLN A 74 -13.18 3.38 5.62
CA GLN A 74 -13.14 3.79 4.23
C GLN A 74 -11.99 4.76 4.01
N PHE A 75 -11.13 4.42 3.08
CA PHE A 75 -10.02 5.23 2.60
C PHE A 75 -10.43 5.95 1.31
N ASN A 76 -10.05 7.20 1.19
CA ASN A 76 -10.12 7.91 -0.08
C ASN A 76 -8.87 7.65 -0.93
N GLN A 77 -8.88 8.08 -2.18
CA GLN A 77 -7.75 7.86 -3.10
C GLN A 77 -6.43 8.46 -2.59
N SER A 78 -6.49 9.65 -1.95
CA SER A 78 -5.30 10.30 -1.38
C SER A 78 -4.70 9.49 -0.23
N ASP A 79 -5.52 8.83 0.57
CA ASP A 79 -5.05 7.95 1.66
C ASP A 79 -4.31 6.74 1.09
N LEU A 80 -4.84 6.10 0.04
CA LEU A 80 -4.19 4.97 -0.63
C LEU A 80 -2.86 5.39 -1.28
N GLU A 81 -2.80 6.57 -1.89
CA GLU A 81 -1.57 7.14 -2.46
C GLU A 81 -0.53 7.42 -1.36
N GLN A 82 -0.95 7.95 -0.21
CA GLN A 82 -0.07 8.16 0.94
C GLN A 82 0.49 6.83 1.45
N ILE A 83 -0.36 5.81 1.63
CA ILE A 83 0.07 4.47 2.03
C ILE A 83 1.07 3.92 1.02
N SER A 84 0.78 3.98 -0.29
CA SER A 84 1.72 3.55 -1.33
C SER A 84 3.07 4.25 -1.22
N SER A 85 3.08 5.56 -0.99
CA SER A 85 4.31 6.35 -0.91
C SER A 85 5.20 5.91 0.27
N ILE A 86 4.60 5.52 1.41
CA ILE A 86 5.32 4.99 2.57
C ILE A 86 5.97 3.64 2.24
N PHE A 87 5.26 2.73 1.57
CA PHE A 87 5.82 1.45 1.12
C PHE A 87 6.94 1.62 0.08
N GLU A 88 6.79 2.57 -0.84
CA GLU A 88 7.81 2.89 -1.84
C GLU A 88 9.07 3.49 -1.17
N ALA A 89 8.91 4.45 -0.25
CA ALA A 89 10.00 5.05 0.50
C ALA A 89 10.78 4.02 1.34
N ALA A 90 10.08 3.04 1.91
CA ALA A 90 10.66 1.91 2.63
C ALA A 90 11.38 0.91 1.71
N GLN A 91 11.29 1.07 0.39
CA GLN A 91 11.78 0.09 -0.60
C GLN A 91 11.26 -1.33 -0.29
N PHE A 92 9.99 -1.45 0.09
CA PHE A 92 9.39 -2.68 0.61
C PHE A 92 9.63 -3.91 -0.26
N LYS A 93 9.63 -3.75 -1.58
CA LYS A 93 9.89 -4.85 -2.52
C LYS A 93 11.32 -5.41 -2.44
N ALA A 94 12.28 -4.59 -1.99
CA ALA A 94 13.69 -4.99 -1.85
C ALA A 94 14.01 -5.62 -0.49
N LEU A 95 13.11 -5.51 0.49
CA LEU A 95 13.31 -6.10 1.82
C LEU A 95 13.40 -7.64 1.72
N GLU A 96 14.04 -8.27 2.68
CA GLU A 96 13.97 -9.73 2.85
C GLU A 96 12.55 -10.15 3.25
N GLY A 97 12.19 -11.40 3.00
CA GLY A 97 10.87 -11.93 3.34
C GLY A 97 10.70 -12.27 4.83
N ASN A 98 11.80 -12.35 5.60
CA ASN A 98 11.77 -12.77 6.99
C ASN A 98 12.90 -12.13 7.80
N TYR A 99 12.53 -11.50 8.92
CA TYR A 99 13.41 -10.84 9.90
C TYR A 99 13.15 -11.38 11.32
N THR A 100 12.77 -12.64 11.46
CA THR A 100 12.56 -13.24 12.79
C THR A 100 13.90 -13.65 13.42
N SER A 101 13.98 -13.55 14.76
CA SER A 101 15.17 -13.97 15.48
C SER A 101 15.26 -15.50 15.57
N LEU A 102 16.48 -16.05 15.47
CA LEU A 102 16.69 -17.49 15.62
C LEU A 102 16.36 -18.04 17.01
N ARG A 103 16.24 -17.17 18.03
CA ARG A 103 16.00 -17.57 19.40
C ARG A 103 14.55 -17.59 19.80
N GLY A 104 13.64 -16.98 19.01
CA GLY A 104 12.22 -16.89 19.33
C GLY A 104 11.97 -16.53 20.82
N GLY A 105 10.85 -15.94 21.14
CA GLY A 105 10.42 -15.70 22.50
C GLY A 105 8.91 -15.91 22.60
N ALA A 106 8.43 -16.53 23.66
CA ALA A 106 7.00 -16.72 23.87
C ALA A 106 6.24 -15.37 24.01
N ASP A 107 6.97 -14.28 24.27
CA ASP A 107 6.44 -12.95 24.51
C ASP A 107 6.47 -12.04 23.28
N LEU A 108 7.07 -12.48 22.18
CA LEU A 108 7.25 -11.65 21.00
C LEU A 108 5.96 -11.56 20.20
N ILE A 109 5.70 -10.35 19.69
CA ILE A 109 4.66 -10.13 18.68
C ILE A 109 5.31 -10.32 17.31
N GLN A 110 4.70 -11.18 16.51
CA GLN A 110 5.04 -11.36 15.11
C GLN A 110 4.15 -10.49 14.26
N TYR A 111 4.75 -9.86 13.28
CA TYR A 111 4.09 -9.02 12.29
C TYR A 111 4.22 -9.67 10.91
N SER A 112 3.13 -9.64 10.16
CA SER A 112 3.11 -10.03 8.74
C SER A 112 2.54 -8.88 7.93
N VAL A 113 3.29 -8.41 6.95
CA VAL A 113 2.91 -7.32 6.07
C VAL A 113 2.92 -7.83 4.64
N TRP A 114 1.77 -7.82 3.98
CA TRP A 114 1.65 -8.09 2.56
C TRP A 114 1.33 -6.80 1.79
N TYR A 115 2.07 -6.54 0.73
CA TYR A 115 1.85 -5.42 -0.18
C TYR A 115 2.28 -5.80 -1.59
N GLN A 116 1.39 -5.62 -2.58
CA GLN A 116 1.65 -5.83 -4.00
C GLN A 116 2.39 -7.16 -4.33
N GLY A 117 1.91 -8.26 -3.79
CA GLY A 117 2.43 -9.61 -4.08
C GLY A 117 3.64 -10.03 -3.26
N LYS A 118 4.11 -9.19 -2.32
CA LYS A 118 5.22 -9.52 -1.42
C LYS A 118 4.77 -9.55 0.02
N THR A 119 5.25 -10.54 0.78
CA THR A 119 5.11 -10.61 2.23
C THR A 119 6.45 -10.38 2.90
N VAL A 120 6.44 -9.60 3.98
CA VAL A 120 7.54 -9.45 4.92
C VAL A 120 7.05 -9.85 6.30
N ILE A 121 7.78 -10.75 6.97
CA ILE A 121 7.50 -11.20 8.33
C ILE A 121 8.62 -10.68 9.24
N THR A 122 8.24 -10.14 10.40
CA THR A 122 9.20 -9.65 11.40
C THR A 122 8.66 -9.87 12.81
N GLU A 123 9.49 -9.63 13.81
CA GLU A 123 9.15 -9.64 15.22
C GLU A 123 9.47 -8.26 15.82
N ASP A 124 8.85 -7.91 16.94
CA ASP A 124 9.05 -6.61 17.62
C ASP A 124 10.53 -6.30 17.97
N THR A 125 11.37 -7.34 18.11
CA THR A 125 12.81 -7.21 18.37
C THR A 125 13.68 -7.22 17.12
N ALA A 126 13.11 -7.39 15.93
CA ALA A 126 13.85 -7.59 14.68
C ALA A 126 13.32 -6.74 13.50
N ILE A 127 12.56 -5.70 13.78
CA ILE A 127 12.04 -4.80 12.75
C ILE A 127 13.20 -4.04 12.09
N PRO A 128 13.41 -4.19 10.77
CA PRO A 128 14.44 -3.41 10.09
C PRO A 128 14.06 -1.92 10.04
N PRO A 129 15.02 -0.99 10.23
CA PRO A 129 14.73 0.45 10.28
C PRO A 129 13.95 1.00 9.08
N SER A 130 14.18 0.43 7.90
CA SER A 130 13.45 0.82 6.69
C SER A 130 11.97 0.42 6.72
N LEU A 131 11.59 -0.59 7.49
CA LEU A 131 10.19 -1.05 7.65
C LEU A 131 9.44 -0.26 8.73
N GLU A 132 10.14 0.37 9.67
CA GLU A 132 9.50 1.09 10.79
C GLU A 132 8.42 2.11 10.36
N PRO A 133 8.61 2.94 9.31
CA PRO A 133 7.56 3.87 8.88
C PRO A 133 6.29 3.16 8.41
N VAL A 134 6.42 2.00 7.75
CA VAL A 134 5.29 1.18 7.33
C VAL A 134 4.58 0.62 8.55
N MET A 135 5.31 0.05 9.50
CA MET A 135 4.75 -0.53 10.73
C MET A 135 3.98 0.53 11.53
N ASN A 136 4.59 1.70 11.73
CA ASN A 136 3.97 2.80 12.48
C ASN A 136 2.65 3.26 11.83
N GLU A 137 2.59 3.36 10.50
CA GLU A 137 1.35 3.75 9.83
C GLU A 137 0.30 2.65 9.89
N MET A 138 0.67 1.39 9.69
CA MET A 138 -0.27 0.26 9.80
C MET A 138 -0.82 0.12 11.22
N ASP A 139 0.03 0.25 12.24
CA ASP A 139 -0.40 0.25 13.65
C ASP A 139 -1.36 1.41 13.96
N ARG A 140 -1.04 2.62 13.50
CA ARG A 140 -1.91 3.79 13.68
C ARG A 140 -3.31 3.57 13.12
N ILE A 141 -3.41 3.03 11.89
CA ILE A 141 -4.69 2.75 11.23
C ILE A 141 -5.43 1.63 11.97
N LEU A 142 -4.74 0.55 12.29
CA LEU A 142 -5.30 -0.61 12.98
C LEU A 142 -5.87 -0.22 14.34
N ASP A 143 -5.09 0.50 15.15
CA ASP A 143 -5.50 0.93 16.49
C ASP A 143 -6.66 1.94 16.46
N ALA A 144 -6.69 2.84 15.49
CA ALA A 144 -7.81 3.76 15.29
C ALA A 144 -9.10 2.99 14.94
N GLY A 145 -9.02 2.00 14.04
CA GLY A 145 -10.15 1.16 13.66
C GLY A 145 -10.67 0.29 14.81
N LEU A 146 -9.78 -0.31 15.61
CA LEU A 146 -10.16 -1.09 16.78
C LEU A 146 -10.85 -0.23 17.86
N ASN A 147 -10.41 1.01 18.03
CA ASN A 147 -11.00 1.93 18.99
C ASN A 147 -12.40 2.40 18.55
N SER A 148 -12.62 2.66 17.27
CA SER A 148 -13.94 3.01 16.74
C SER A 148 -14.92 1.84 16.89
N GLY A 149 -14.54 0.62 16.50
CA GLY A 149 -15.39 -0.56 16.67
C GLY A 149 -15.71 -0.88 18.13
N ARG A 150 -14.81 -0.56 19.07
CA ARG A 150 -15.10 -0.69 20.51
C ARG A 150 -16.09 0.35 21.00
N ALA A 151 -16.05 1.59 20.48
CA ALA A 151 -17.00 2.64 20.82
C ALA A 151 -18.42 2.27 20.40
N ASP A 152 -18.59 1.68 19.22
CA ASP A 152 -19.89 1.21 18.70
C ASP A 152 -20.49 0.09 19.55
N LEU A 153 -19.66 -0.76 20.18
CA LEU A 153 -20.12 -1.81 21.10
C LEU A 153 -20.56 -1.27 22.46
N LEU A 154 -20.07 -0.11 22.89
CA LEU A 154 -20.33 0.48 24.19
C LEU A 154 -21.60 1.36 24.22
N ILE A 155 -22.22 1.68 23.06
CA ILE A 155 -23.41 2.50 22.92
C ILE A 155 -24.51 1.78 22.11
N PRO A 156 -24.95 0.57 22.49
CA PRO A 156 -26.17 0.03 21.95
C PRO A 156 -27.34 0.61 22.74
N GLY A 157 -27.98 1.69 22.27
CA GLY A 157 -29.29 2.08 22.77
C GLY A 157 -29.43 3.44 23.46
N MET A 158 -28.63 4.45 23.14
CA MET A 158 -28.79 5.82 23.66
C MET A 158 -29.40 6.79 22.65
N ILE A 159 -30.29 6.31 21.74
CA ILE A 159 -31.15 7.15 20.93
C ILE A 159 -32.56 6.59 21.05
N SER A 160 -33.29 7.07 22.06
CA SER A 160 -34.77 7.03 22.17
C SER A 160 -35.24 8.45 22.37
#